data_5b9cbdda2118c2ba74e3588246e9ddbc
#
_entry.id   5b9cbdda2118c2ba74e3588246e9ddbc
#
_cell.length_a   1.000
_cell.length_b   1.000
_cell.length_c   1.000
_cell.angle_alpha   90.00
_cell.angle_beta   90.00
_cell.angle_gamma   90.00
#
_symmetry.space_group_name_H-M   'P 1'
#
loop_
_entity.id
_entity.type
_entity.pdbx_description
1 polymer ?
#
loop_
_entity_poly.entity_id
_entity_poly.type
_entity_poly.pdbx_seq_one_letter_code
_entity_poly.pdbx_strand_id
1 'polypeptide(L)'
;MESSDQAARWAKTRFAEIVQGGGDIPLDEMAFLISAIVLGPGSSRVSDSSEIIEQMSRLDELAAAVPSPTFGGIAQFLFTGPDAFVGNRAEYYDPENSLLTKVLDRHAGIPISLSVIMMEVGRRLGVPIAGIGMPAWVAATMPA
;
A
#
# COMPACT_ATOMS: atom_id res chain seq x y z
N MET A 1 2.88 26.39 7.15
CA MET A 1 4.31 26.01 7.19
C MET A 1 4.70 25.22 8.41
N GLU A 2 4.32 25.61 9.60
CA GLU A 2 4.61 24.85 10.83
C GLU A 2 3.90 23.51 10.92
N SER A 3 2.64 23.40 10.48
CA SER A 3 1.91 22.13 10.48
C SER A 3 2.48 21.12 9.50
N SER A 4 3.10 21.60 8.43
CA SER A 4 3.78 20.83 7.40
C SER A 4 4.95 20.03 7.94
N ASP A 5 5.84 20.74 8.61
CA ASP A 5 7.04 20.16 9.21
C ASP A 5 6.68 19.26 10.40
N GLN A 6 5.58 19.55 11.07
CA GLN A 6 5.12 18.78 12.21
C GLN A 6 4.59 17.40 11.78
N ALA A 7 3.79 17.34 10.71
CA ALA A 7 3.26 16.10 10.17
C ALA A 7 4.38 15.18 9.67
N ALA A 8 5.32 15.73 8.91
CA ALA A 8 6.47 14.93 8.41
C ALA A 8 7.35 14.44 9.55
N ARG A 9 7.58 15.28 10.56
CA ARG A 9 8.35 14.88 11.75
C ARG A 9 7.64 13.79 12.54
N TRP A 10 6.34 13.93 12.73
CA TRP A 10 5.55 12.89 13.39
C TRP A 10 5.68 11.56 12.67
N ALA A 11 5.50 11.53 11.36
CA ALA A 11 5.59 10.30 10.57
C ALA A 11 6.97 9.66 10.65
N LYS A 12 8.04 10.44 10.58
CA LYS A 12 9.42 9.96 10.74
C LYS A 12 9.67 9.39 12.12
N THR A 13 9.19 10.07 13.17
CA THR A 13 9.32 9.62 14.56
C THR A 13 8.60 8.30 14.76
N ARG A 14 7.35 8.21 14.30
CA ARG A 14 6.56 6.98 14.41
C ARG A 14 7.20 5.82 13.64
N PHE A 15 7.70 6.07 12.43
CA PHE A 15 8.43 5.08 11.64
C PHE A 15 9.64 4.53 12.41
N ALA A 16 10.45 5.43 12.96
CA ALA A 16 11.63 5.05 13.74
C ALA A 16 11.26 4.23 14.99
N GLU A 17 10.20 4.63 15.71
CA GLU A 17 9.71 3.89 16.87
C GLU A 17 9.34 2.45 16.54
N ILE A 18 8.63 2.24 15.43
CA ILE A 18 8.22 0.90 14.99
C ILE A 18 9.46 0.06 14.65
N VAL A 19 10.40 0.60 13.89
CA VAL A 19 11.63 -0.11 13.50
C VAL A 19 12.49 -0.46 14.71
N GLN A 20 12.62 0.45 15.66
CA GLN A 20 13.45 0.27 16.86
C GLN A 20 12.79 -0.60 17.92
N GLY A 21 11.48 -0.76 17.88
CA GLY A 21 10.71 -1.49 18.87
C GLY A 21 10.93 -3.00 18.88
N GLY A 22 11.51 -3.57 17.81
CA GLY A 22 11.89 -5.00 17.75
C GLY A 22 10.73 -5.99 17.65
N GLY A 23 9.48 -5.52 17.49
CA GLY A 23 8.31 -6.37 17.28
C GLY A 23 8.01 -6.59 15.79
N ASP A 24 6.85 -7.18 15.53
CA ASP A 24 6.36 -7.33 14.16
C ASP A 24 6.12 -5.96 13.53
N ILE A 25 6.52 -5.82 12.27
CA ILE A 25 6.38 -4.56 11.55
C ILE A 25 5.04 -4.57 10.80
N PRO A 26 4.12 -3.65 11.13
CA PRO A 26 2.84 -3.56 10.42
C PRO A 26 3.05 -2.94 9.05
N LEU A 27 2.94 -3.75 8.00
CA LEU A 27 3.23 -3.35 6.62
C LEU A 27 2.33 -2.20 6.15
N ASP A 28 1.04 -2.25 6.48
CA ASP A 28 0.08 -1.21 6.10
C ASP A 28 0.41 0.15 6.74
N GLU A 29 0.60 0.18 8.06
CA GLU A 29 0.97 1.42 8.76
C GLU A 29 2.28 1.99 8.20
N MET A 30 3.28 1.15 8.00
CA MET A 30 4.58 1.56 7.46
C MET A 30 4.46 2.15 6.06
N ALA A 31 3.65 1.54 5.20
CA ALA A 31 3.43 2.03 3.84
C ALA A 31 2.77 3.42 3.84
N PHE A 32 1.80 3.64 4.72
CA PHE A 32 1.17 4.97 4.86
C PHE A 32 2.12 6.00 5.47
N LEU A 33 2.95 5.60 6.42
CA LEU A 33 3.98 6.50 6.99
C LEU A 33 4.99 6.92 5.93
N ILE A 34 5.43 6.02 5.06
CA ILE A 34 6.30 6.34 3.92
C ILE A 34 5.62 7.36 3.01
N SER A 35 4.35 7.16 2.69
CA SER A 35 3.58 8.12 1.90
C SER A 35 3.57 9.50 2.54
N ALA A 36 3.34 9.57 3.85
CA ALA A 36 3.34 10.82 4.60
C ALA A 36 4.70 11.52 4.58
N ILE A 37 5.79 10.77 4.73
CA ILE A 37 7.15 11.30 4.73
C ILE A 37 7.50 11.89 3.35
N VAL A 38 7.16 11.17 2.29
CA VAL A 38 7.55 11.55 0.91
C VAL A 38 6.68 12.68 0.38
N LEU A 39 5.37 12.58 0.56
CA LEU A 39 4.43 13.58 0.01
C LEU A 39 4.39 14.87 0.82
N GLY A 40 4.74 14.79 2.08
CA GLY A 40 4.61 15.90 2.99
C GLY A 40 3.14 16.22 3.32
N PRO A 41 2.91 17.27 4.05
CA PRO A 41 1.58 17.63 4.56
C PRO A 41 0.62 18.07 3.47
N GLY A 42 -0.65 17.80 3.70
CA GLY A 42 -1.73 18.16 2.78
C GLY A 42 -1.90 17.19 1.62
N SER A 43 -0.82 16.56 1.15
CA SER A 43 -0.87 15.64 0.02
C SER A 43 -0.94 14.17 0.46
N SER A 44 -0.44 13.88 1.66
CA SER A 44 -0.37 12.50 2.18
C SER A 44 -1.64 12.04 2.87
N ARG A 45 -2.50 12.95 3.27
CA ARG A 45 -3.67 12.70 4.13
C ARG A 45 -3.33 12.00 5.44
N VAL A 46 -2.08 12.13 5.87
CA VAL A 46 -1.61 11.51 7.11
C VAL A 46 -0.75 12.51 7.85
N SER A 47 -1.30 13.09 8.90
CA SER A 47 -0.60 14.03 9.76
C SER A 47 -0.55 13.56 11.22
N ASP A 48 -1.32 12.56 11.58
CA ASP A 48 -1.36 11.99 12.92
C ASP A 48 -1.89 10.54 12.89
N SER A 49 -1.95 9.93 14.06
CA SER A 49 -2.38 8.54 14.21
C SER A 49 -3.84 8.31 13.80
N SER A 50 -4.71 9.29 13.94
CA SER A 50 -6.12 9.13 13.55
C SER A 50 -6.26 9.07 12.03
N GLU A 51 -5.48 9.83 11.30
CA GLU A 51 -5.47 9.80 9.84
C GLU A 51 -4.85 8.51 9.30
N ILE A 52 -3.87 7.93 9.98
CA ILE A 52 -3.35 6.59 9.66
C ILE A 52 -4.48 5.55 9.76
N ILE A 53 -5.26 5.60 10.84
CA ILE A 53 -6.40 4.69 11.03
C ILE A 53 -7.42 4.86 9.91
N GLU A 54 -7.69 6.10 9.51
CA GLU A 54 -8.56 6.40 8.38
C GLU A 54 -8.06 5.78 7.07
N GLN A 55 -6.77 5.90 6.76
CA GLN A 55 -6.18 5.30 5.58
C GLN A 55 -6.22 3.76 5.64
N MET A 56 -5.95 3.19 6.81
CA MET A 56 -6.03 1.74 7.02
C MET A 56 -7.45 1.22 6.82
N SER A 57 -8.47 2.00 7.17
CA SER A 57 -9.87 1.62 6.96
C SER A 57 -10.22 1.46 5.47
N ARG A 58 -9.51 2.12 4.56
CA ARG A 58 -9.68 1.91 3.12
C ARG A 58 -9.32 0.47 2.70
N LEU A 59 -8.27 -0.09 3.32
CA LEU A 59 -7.90 -1.51 3.12
C LEU A 59 -8.94 -2.43 3.75
N ASP A 60 -9.49 -2.07 4.91
CA ASP A 60 -10.56 -2.82 5.56
C ASP A 60 -11.81 -2.88 4.66
N GLU A 61 -12.17 -1.77 4.03
CA GLU A 61 -13.30 -1.68 3.09
C GLU A 61 -13.07 -2.56 1.86
N LEU A 62 -11.86 -2.56 1.31
CA LEU A 62 -11.53 -3.44 0.18
C LEU A 62 -11.70 -4.91 0.59
N ALA A 63 -11.17 -5.28 1.74
CA ALA A 63 -11.29 -6.66 2.24
C ALA A 63 -12.76 -7.06 2.45
N ALA A 64 -13.55 -6.16 3.02
CA ALA A 64 -14.98 -6.42 3.27
C ALA A 64 -15.77 -6.60 1.97
N ALA A 65 -15.32 -6.01 0.87
CA ALA A 65 -15.98 -6.10 -0.43
C ALA A 65 -15.62 -7.35 -1.23
N VAL A 66 -14.60 -8.11 -0.84
CA VAL A 66 -14.17 -9.32 -1.56
C VAL A 66 -15.25 -10.41 -1.44
N PRO A 67 -15.83 -10.89 -2.55
CA PRO A 67 -16.90 -11.89 -2.49
C PRO A 67 -16.45 -13.27 -2.04
N SER A 68 -15.20 -13.65 -2.32
CA SER A 68 -14.65 -14.96 -2.02
C SER A 68 -13.29 -14.83 -1.33
N PRO A 69 -13.18 -15.19 -0.04
CA PRO A 69 -11.94 -15.02 0.74
C PRO A 69 -10.92 -16.12 0.44
N THR A 70 -10.51 -16.20 -0.81
CA THR A 70 -9.48 -17.12 -1.31
C THR A 70 -8.45 -16.30 -2.08
N PHE A 71 -7.26 -16.86 -2.30
CA PHE A 71 -6.24 -16.20 -3.12
C PHE A 71 -6.80 -15.78 -4.48
N GLY A 72 -7.45 -16.71 -5.19
CA GLY A 72 -8.06 -16.43 -6.49
C GLY A 72 -9.18 -15.39 -6.43
N GLY A 73 -10.02 -15.44 -5.40
CA GLY A 73 -11.11 -14.49 -5.19
C GLY A 73 -10.60 -13.08 -4.93
N ILE A 74 -9.55 -12.95 -4.12
CA ILE A 74 -8.89 -11.66 -3.84
C ILE A 74 -8.26 -11.11 -5.12
N ALA A 75 -7.49 -11.93 -5.85
CA ALA A 75 -6.85 -11.52 -7.08
C ALA A 75 -7.87 -11.07 -8.14
N GLN A 76 -8.95 -11.82 -8.28
CA GLN A 76 -10.02 -11.47 -9.22
C GLN A 76 -10.70 -10.14 -8.85
N PHE A 77 -11.00 -9.96 -7.58
CA PHE A 77 -11.63 -8.72 -7.10
C PHE A 77 -10.74 -7.49 -7.30
N LEU A 78 -9.46 -7.61 -6.95
CA LEU A 78 -8.52 -6.47 -7.00
C LEU A 78 -8.07 -6.13 -8.43
N PHE A 79 -7.88 -7.12 -9.28
CA PHE A 79 -7.16 -6.94 -10.55
C PHE A 79 -7.99 -7.19 -11.81
N THR A 80 -9.29 -7.41 -11.68
CA THR A 80 -10.20 -7.54 -12.82
C THR A 80 -11.42 -6.63 -12.64
N GLY A 81 -12.11 -6.34 -13.74
CA GLY A 81 -13.31 -5.50 -13.73
C GLY A 81 -13.01 -4.01 -13.92
N PRO A 82 -14.07 -3.17 -13.93
CA PRO A 82 -13.93 -1.74 -14.21
C PRO A 82 -13.15 -0.95 -13.15
N ASP A 83 -13.20 -1.41 -11.89
CA ASP A 83 -12.53 -0.75 -10.78
C ASP A 83 -11.18 -1.41 -10.42
N ALA A 84 -10.63 -2.22 -11.32
CA ALA A 84 -9.41 -2.97 -11.08
C ALA A 84 -8.20 -2.07 -10.82
N PHE A 85 -7.34 -2.52 -9.90
CA PHE A 85 -6.00 -1.97 -9.78
C PHE A 85 -5.17 -2.46 -10.97
N VAL A 86 -4.43 -1.56 -11.59
CA VAL A 86 -3.64 -1.85 -12.79
C VAL A 86 -2.21 -1.36 -12.64
N GLY A 87 -1.30 -1.95 -13.40
CA GLY A 87 0.06 -1.44 -13.54
C GLY A 87 0.07 -0.12 -14.31
N ASN A 88 0.75 0.88 -13.79
CA ASN A 88 0.86 2.19 -14.45
C ASN A 88 1.94 2.14 -15.53
N ARG A 89 1.58 1.71 -16.72
CA ARG A 89 2.51 1.58 -17.85
C ARG A 89 2.82 2.93 -18.49
N ALA A 90 1.84 3.85 -18.51
CA ALA A 90 2.00 5.17 -19.13
C ALA A 90 3.02 6.02 -18.37
N GLU A 91 3.02 5.92 -17.03
CA GLU A 91 3.88 6.69 -16.13
C GLU A 91 4.62 5.73 -15.17
N TYR A 92 5.33 4.76 -15.75
CA TYR A 92 5.98 3.69 -14.95
C TYR A 92 6.97 4.23 -13.92
N TYR A 93 7.70 5.28 -14.24
CA TYR A 93 8.71 5.87 -13.37
C TYR A 93 8.18 6.95 -12.41
N ASP A 94 6.86 7.18 -12.39
CA ASP A 94 6.26 8.11 -11.42
C ASP A 94 6.50 7.57 -9.99
N PRO A 95 7.19 8.35 -9.12
CA PRO A 95 7.45 7.91 -7.73
C PRO A 95 6.18 7.63 -6.94
N GLU A 96 5.07 8.25 -7.29
CA GLU A 96 3.78 8.04 -6.62
C GLU A 96 3.19 6.66 -6.84
N ASN A 97 3.69 5.89 -7.82
CA ASN A 97 3.34 4.48 -8.00
C ASN A 97 3.76 3.60 -6.82
N SER A 98 4.70 4.07 -6.00
CA SER A 98 5.21 3.37 -4.82
C SER A 98 4.55 3.83 -3.52
N LEU A 99 3.71 4.84 -3.57
CA LEU A 99 3.08 5.45 -2.39
C LEU A 99 1.65 4.92 -2.24
N LEU A 100 1.41 4.14 -1.20
CA LEU A 100 0.16 3.40 -1.01
C LEU A 100 -1.08 4.30 -1.07
N THR A 101 -1.03 5.49 -0.47
CA THR A 101 -2.12 6.46 -0.51
C THR A 101 -2.50 6.82 -1.96
N LYS A 102 -1.50 7.06 -2.80
CA LYS A 102 -1.71 7.42 -4.21
C LYS A 102 -2.20 6.24 -5.04
N VAL A 103 -1.66 5.06 -4.77
CA VAL A 103 -2.09 3.83 -5.46
C VAL A 103 -3.56 3.55 -5.16
N LEU A 104 -3.99 3.71 -3.92
CA LEU A 104 -5.40 3.55 -3.54
C LEU A 104 -6.30 4.61 -4.20
N ASP A 105 -5.83 5.85 -4.33
CA ASP A 105 -6.59 6.93 -5.00
C ASP A 105 -6.75 6.67 -6.49
N ARG A 106 -5.70 6.21 -7.17
CA ARG A 106 -5.64 6.09 -8.63
C ARG A 106 -6.05 4.72 -9.14
N HIS A 107 -6.05 3.69 -8.29
CA HIS A 107 -6.14 2.27 -8.67
C HIS A 107 -5.05 1.88 -9.68
N ALA A 108 -3.89 2.51 -9.58
CA ALA A 108 -2.74 2.24 -10.44
C ALA A 108 -1.45 2.30 -9.63
N GLY A 109 -0.54 1.39 -9.90
CA GLY A 109 0.73 1.32 -9.20
C GLY A 109 1.74 0.47 -9.95
N ILE A 110 2.73 -0.03 -9.22
CA ILE A 110 3.74 -0.96 -9.71
C ILE A 110 3.59 -2.30 -9.00
N PRO A 111 4.25 -3.37 -9.47
CA PRO A 111 4.06 -4.70 -8.87
C PRO A 111 4.26 -4.73 -7.37
N ILE A 112 5.24 -4.01 -6.82
CA ILE A 112 5.48 -4.02 -5.38
C ILE A 112 4.33 -3.38 -4.59
N SER A 113 3.83 -2.22 -5.01
CA SER A 113 2.72 -1.56 -4.30
C SER A 113 1.40 -2.32 -4.45
N LEU A 114 1.15 -2.90 -5.61
CA LEU A 114 -0.02 -3.75 -5.85
C LEU A 114 0.04 -5.02 -5.01
N SER A 115 1.23 -5.60 -4.84
CA SER A 115 1.45 -6.75 -3.97
C SER A 115 1.17 -6.43 -2.51
N VAL A 116 1.56 -5.25 -2.04
CA VAL A 116 1.27 -4.80 -0.67
C VAL A 116 -0.24 -4.77 -0.43
N ILE A 117 -1.01 -4.23 -1.36
CA ILE A 117 -2.48 -4.20 -1.25
C ILE A 117 -3.03 -5.62 -1.16
N MET A 118 -2.58 -6.51 -2.03
CA MET A 118 -3.05 -7.89 -2.03
C MET A 118 -2.70 -8.62 -0.73
N MET A 119 -1.48 -8.46 -0.24
CA MET A 119 -1.05 -9.05 1.03
C MET A 119 -1.87 -8.55 2.21
N GLU A 120 -2.15 -7.26 2.27
CA GLU A 120 -2.90 -6.64 3.36
C GLU A 120 -4.39 -6.98 3.31
N VAL A 121 -4.98 -7.06 2.14
CA VAL A 121 -6.35 -7.57 1.97
C VAL A 121 -6.44 -9.03 2.41
N GLY A 122 -5.47 -9.85 1.98
CA GLY A 122 -5.39 -11.26 2.40
C GLY A 122 -5.27 -11.41 3.91
N ARG A 123 -4.41 -10.62 4.55
CA ARG A 123 -4.24 -10.65 6.01
C ARG A 123 -5.56 -10.38 6.73
N ARG A 124 -6.34 -9.41 6.27
CA ARG A 124 -7.65 -9.07 6.86
C ARG A 124 -8.68 -10.19 6.68
N LEU A 125 -8.55 -10.96 5.62
CA LEU A 125 -9.47 -12.08 5.33
C LEU A 125 -8.98 -13.43 5.86
N GLY A 126 -7.83 -13.46 6.54
CA GLY A 126 -7.25 -14.70 7.04
C GLY A 126 -6.61 -15.56 5.94
N VAL A 127 -6.32 -14.98 4.79
CA VAL A 127 -5.65 -15.65 3.66
C VAL A 127 -4.17 -15.21 3.65
N PRO A 128 -3.23 -16.10 4.02
CA PRO A 128 -1.81 -15.74 4.05
C PRO A 128 -1.26 -15.61 2.63
N ILE A 129 -0.77 -14.43 2.29
CA ILE A 129 -0.17 -14.13 1.00
C ILE A 129 1.21 -13.54 1.25
N ALA A 130 2.23 -14.10 0.62
CA ALA A 130 3.60 -13.63 0.73
C ALA A 130 4.05 -12.99 -0.58
N GLY A 131 4.81 -11.92 -0.47
CA GLY A 131 5.46 -11.30 -1.61
C GLY A 131 6.78 -12.04 -1.91
N ILE A 132 7.05 -12.28 -3.19
CA ILE A 132 8.30 -12.89 -3.65
C ILE A 132 8.97 -11.92 -4.61
N GLY A 133 10.19 -11.49 -4.27
CA GLY A 133 11.02 -10.70 -5.17
C GLY A 133 11.65 -11.62 -6.22
N MET A 134 11.45 -11.30 -7.50
CA MET A 134 12.06 -12.04 -8.60
C MET A 134 13.02 -11.14 -9.38
N PRO A 135 14.19 -11.68 -9.79
CA PRO A 135 15.06 -10.95 -10.71
C PRO A 135 14.33 -10.59 -12.01
N ALA A 136 14.65 -9.42 -12.57
CA ALA A 136 13.98 -8.92 -13.77
C ALA A 136 14.07 -9.90 -14.95
N TRP A 137 15.19 -10.63 -15.08
CA TRP A 137 15.37 -11.61 -16.16
C TRP A 137 14.43 -12.81 -16.04
N VAL A 138 14.09 -13.21 -14.80
CA VAL A 138 13.09 -14.27 -14.57
C VAL A 138 11.71 -13.79 -14.99
N ALA A 139 11.33 -12.57 -14.56
CA ALA A 139 10.05 -11.99 -14.93
C ALA A 139 9.91 -11.83 -16.46
N ALA A 140 11.00 -11.47 -17.15
CA ALA A 140 11.01 -11.30 -18.59
C ALA A 140 10.87 -12.63 -19.36
N THR A 141 11.19 -13.77 -18.75
CA THR A 141 11.11 -15.09 -19.37
C THR A 141 9.81 -15.84 -19.04
N MET A 142 9.00 -15.33 -18.13
CA MET A 142 7.73 -15.96 -17.80
C MET A 142 6.68 -15.71 -18.89
N PRO A 143 5.88 -16.73 -19.23
CA PRO A 143 4.79 -16.52 -20.17
C PRO A 143 3.76 -15.52 -19.63
N ALA A 144 3.21 -14.74 -20.56
CA ALA A 144 2.22 -13.71 -20.22
C ALA A 144 0.93 -14.31 -19.63
#